data_2da4b5cad7b8705da2fcc4079ddba7ef
#
_entry.id   2da4b5cad7b8705da2fcc4079ddba7ef
#
_cell.length_a   1.000
_cell.length_b   1.000
_cell.length_c   1.000
_cell.angle_alpha   90.00
_cell.angle_beta   90.00
_cell.angle_gamma   90.00
#
_symmetry.space_group_name_H-M   'P 1'
#
loop_
_entity.id
_entity.type
_entity.pdbx_description
1 polymer ?
#
loop_
_entity_poly.entity_id
_entity_poly.type
_entity_poly.pdbx_seq_one_letter_code
_entity_poly.pdbx_strand_id
1 'polypeptide(L)'
;MSEIIGNQTLPEGQEEPKIEFPCDYPIKILGEAEESFNALVASIVLKHAPDFDITTLTSRDSSKGKFRSVGVIIRATGEPQIMALFHELKATGRVKMVI
;
A
#
# COMPACT_ATOMS: atom_id res chain seq x y z
N MET A 1 24.92 24.35 -7.24
CA MET A 1 24.47 24.20 -6.84
C MET A 1 24.19 23.97 -6.79
N SER A 2 24.31 24.35 -6.83
CA SER A 2 23.77 24.15 -6.42
C SER A 2 23.51 24.22 -6.61
N GLU A 3 23.47 24.51 -6.74
CA GLU A 3 22.96 24.50 -6.53
C GLU A 3 22.48 24.48 -6.73
N ILE A 4 22.67 24.96 -7.08
CA ILE A 4 22.03 24.80 -7.01
C ILE A 4 21.64 24.69 -7.29
N ILE A 5 21.70 25.08 -7.52
CA ILE A 5 21.15 24.91 -7.37
C ILE A 5 20.84 24.49 -7.53
N GLY A 6 20.92 24.72 -7.60
CA GLY A 6 20.39 24.39 -7.38
C GLY A 6 20.23 23.85 -7.47
N ASN A 7 20.27 23.82 -7.55
CA ASN A 7 19.99 23.30 -7.23
C ASN A 7 19.82 22.68 -7.27
N GLN A 8 19.60 22.32 -6.98
CA GLN A 8 19.41 21.75 -6.68
C GLN A 8 19.30 21.05 -6.45
N THR A 9 19.22 20.97 -6.24
CA THR A 9 19.19 20.33 -5.76
C THR A 9 18.68 19.96 -5.18
N LEU A 10 18.39 19.40 -5.44
CA LEU A 10 17.80 19.31 -4.23
C LEU A 10 18.67 19.66 -3.18
N PRO A 11 18.55 20.15 -2.74
CA PRO A 11 19.42 20.42 -1.82
C PRO A 11 19.59 19.52 -0.75
N GLU A 12 20.22 19.29 -0.47
CA GLU A 12 20.34 18.73 0.33
C GLU A 12 19.55 18.55 1.30
N GLY A 13 19.41 18.67 2.06
CA GLY A 13 18.29 18.42 2.89
C GLY A 13 17.02 18.34 2.15
N GLN A 14 17.10 18.63 0.92
CA GLN A 14 15.94 18.59 0.07
C GLN A 14 15.87 17.32 -0.72
N GLU A 15 16.51 16.32 -0.26
CA GLU A 15 16.41 15.04 -0.90
C GLU A 15 15.00 14.51 -0.78
N GLU A 16 14.56 13.86 -1.81
CA GLU A 16 13.33 13.13 -1.74
C GLU A 16 13.45 12.01 -0.72
N PRO A 17 12.38 11.74 0.01
CA PRO A 17 12.40 10.60 0.91
C PRO A 17 12.69 9.34 0.12
N LYS A 18 13.63 8.58 0.59
CA LYS A 18 13.95 7.31 -0.02
C LYS A 18 13.32 6.21 0.80
N ILE A 19 12.75 5.24 0.09
CA ILE A 19 12.24 4.05 0.74
C ILE A 19 13.39 3.09 0.88
N GLU A 20 13.71 2.75 2.12
CA GLU A 20 14.77 1.79 2.38
C GLU A 20 14.14 0.47 2.75
N PHE A 21 14.56 -0.58 2.09
CA PHE A 21 14.02 -1.90 2.35
C PHE A 21 14.99 -2.71 3.20
N PRO A 22 14.45 -3.61 4.05
CA PRO A 22 13.04 -3.82 4.32
C PRO A 22 12.48 -2.72 5.20
N CYS A 23 11.19 -2.43 5.04
CA CYS A 23 10.55 -1.38 5.83
C CYS A 23 9.06 -1.70 5.98
N ASP A 24 8.45 -1.08 6.97
CA ASP A 24 7.00 -1.14 7.11
C ASP A 24 6.38 -0.22 6.07
N TYR A 25 5.49 -0.76 5.28
CA TYR A 25 4.90 -0.04 4.16
C TYR A 25 3.38 -0.07 4.31
N PRO A 26 2.76 1.05 4.64
CA PRO A 26 1.30 1.10 4.77
C PRO A 26 0.65 1.22 3.41
N ILE A 27 -0.43 0.46 3.22
CA ILE A 27 -1.16 0.43 1.96
C ILE A 27 -2.64 0.55 2.30
N LYS A 28 -3.34 1.38 1.54
CA LYS A 28 -4.77 1.52 1.68
C LYS A 28 -5.44 1.04 0.40
N ILE A 29 -6.38 0.14 0.54
CA ILE A 29 -7.05 -0.50 -0.58
C ILE A 29 -8.53 -0.15 -0.51
N LEU A 30 -9.04 0.47 -1.56
CA LEU A 30 -10.43 0.89 -1.62
C LEU A 30 -11.18 -0.01 -2.59
N GLY A 31 -12.30 -0.55 -2.15
CA GLY A 31 -13.14 -1.40 -2.98
C GLY A 31 -14.58 -1.36 -2.52
N GLU A 32 -15.38 -2.23 -3.09
CA GLU A 32 -16.78 -2.32 -2.70
C GLU A 32 -16.90 -2.99 -1.34
N ALA A 33 -17.85 -2.50 -0.54
CA ALA A 33 -18.05 -3.01 0.81
C ALA A 33 -18.78 -4.33 0.76
N GLU A 34 -18.03 -5.40 0.55
CA GLU A 34 -18.55 -6.75 0.53
C GLU A 34 -17.99 -7.53 1.69
N GLU A 35 -18.77 -8.48 2.15
CA GLU A 35 -18.38 -9.26 3.32
C GLU A 35 -17.04 -9.95 3.11
N SER A 36 -16.78 -10.44 1.91
CA SER A 36 -15.56 -11.18 1.61
C SER A 36 -14.37 -10.29 1.25
N PHE A 37 -14.58 -8.97 1.21
CA PHE A 37 -13.53 -8.08 0.74
C PHE A 37 -12.28 -8.13 1.64
N ASN A 38 -12.50 -8.09 2.95
CA ASN A 38 -11.37 -8.14 3.88
C ASN A 38 -10.59 -9.45 3.73
N ALA A 39 -11.30 -10.56 3.61
CA ALA A 39 -10.64 -11.86 3.45
C ALA A 39 -9.88 -11.93 2.14
N LEU A 40 -10.45 -11.36 1.09
CA LEU A 40 -9.78 -11.33 -0.21
C LEU A 40 -8.47 -10.54 -0.12
N VAL A 41 -8.54 -9.34 0.46
CA VAL A 41 -7.35 -8.50 0.61
C VAL A 41 -6.31 -9.21 1.45
N ALA A 42 -6.74 -9.78 2.58
CA ALA A 42 -5.80 -10.44 3.48
C ALA A 42 -5.09 -11.62 2.80
N SER A 43 -5.84 -12.40 2.02
CA SER A 43 -5.24 -13.55 1.37
C SER A 43 -4.20 -13.13 0.34
N ILE A 44 -4.47 -12.05 -0.40
CA ILE A 44 -3.53 -11.57 -1.39
C ILE A 44 -2.30 -10.97 -0.70
N VAL A 45 -2.51 -10.21 0.36
CA VAL A 45 -1.39 -9.63 1.09
C VAL A 45 -0.49 -10.71 1.66
N LEU A 46 -1.08 -11.75 2.25
CA LEU A 46 -0.29 -12.86 2.80
C LEU A 46 0.49 -13.61 1.74
N LYS A 47 -0.03 -13.65 0.53
CA LYS A 47 0.65 -14.31 -0.57
C LYS A 47 1.95 -13.60 -0.92
N HIS A 48 1.97 -12.29 -0.85
CA HIS A 48 3.13 -11.47 -1.21
C HIS A 48 3.95 -11.07 0.00
N ALA A 49 3.37 -11.11 1.19
CA ALA A 49 4.04 -10.75 2.43
C ALA A 49 3.64 -11.75 3.50
N PRO A 50 4.26 -12.94 3.53
CA PRO A 50 3.82 -14.01 4.43
C PRO A 50 3.92 -13.66 5.90
N ASP A 51 4.75 -12.70 6.27
CA ASP A 51 4.88 -12.29 7.66
C ASP A 51 3.93 -11.17 8.03
N PHE A 52 2.97 -10.83 7.16
CA PHE A 52 1.96 -9.85 7.47
C PHE A 52 1.12 -10.30 8.66
N ASP A 53 0.90 -9.39 9.59
CA ASP A 53 0.10 -9.66 10.78
C ASP A 53 -1.33 -9.23 10.50
N ILE A 54 -2.21 -10.23 10.29
CA ILE A 54 -3.59 -9.95 9.92
C ILE A 54 -4.35 -9.21 11.02
N THR A 55 -3.88 -9.29 12.27
CA THR A 55 -4.54 -8.56 13.35
C THR A 55 -4.37 -7.05 13.23
N THR A 56 -3.42 -6.61 12.42
CA THR A 56 -3.22 -5.17 12.20
C THR A 56 -4.05 -4.64 11.05
N LEU A 57 -4.74 -5.51 10.32
CA LEU A 57 -5.60 -5.06 9.23
C LEU A 57 -6.74 -4.21 9.78
N THR A 58 -6.97 -3.08 9.15
CA THR A 58 -8.07 -2.18 9.52
C THR A 58 -9.02 -2.06 8.36
N SER A 59 -10.28 -1.77 8.65
CA SER A 59 -11.23 -1.53 7.60
C SER A 59 -12.23 -0.47 8.03
N ARG A 60 -12.71 0.29 7.06
CA ARG A 60 -13.63 1.36 7.32
C ARG A 60 -14.57 1.49 6.14
N ASP A 61 -15.87 1.50 6.42
CA ASP A 61 -16.88 1.64 5.38
C ASP A 61 -17.17 3.11 5.16
N SER A 62 -17.54 3.44 3.93
CA SER A 62 -17.99 4.80 3.63
C SER A 62 -19.30 5.08 4.38
N SER A 63 -19.69 6.35 4.43
CA SER A 63 -20.88 6.74 5.17
C SER A 63 -22.14 6.07 4.66
N LYS A 64 -22.16 5.70 3.39
CA LYS A 64 -23.32 5.04 2.80
C LYS A 64 -23.14 3.51 2.73
N GLY A 65 -22.02 3.00 3.19
CA GLY A 65 -21.78 1.58 3.19
C GLY A 65 -21.51 0.97 1.84
N LYS A 66 -21.29 1.79 0.82
CA LYS A 66 -21.02 1.27 -0.53
C LYS A 66 -19.59 0.86 -0.73
N PHE A 67 -18.67 1.56 -0.11
CA PHE A 67 -17.24 1.34 -0.33
C PHE A 67 -16.59 1.04 0.99
N ARG A 68 -15.53 0.29 0.91
CA ARG A 68 -14.74 -0.08 2.08
C ARG A 68 -13.29 0.21 1.80
N SER A 69 -12.63 0.77 2.80
CA SER A 69 -11.21 1.06 2.77
C SER A 69 -10.54 0.10 3.72
N VAL A 70 -9.58 -0.68 3.22
CA VAL A 70 -8.84 -1.64 4.05
C VAL A 70 -7.41 -1.15 4.12
N GLY A 71 -6.90 -1.02 5.34
CA GLY A 71 -5.53 -0.62 5.58
C GLY A 71 -4.71 -1.80 6.03
N VAL A 72 -3.54 -1.96 5.43
CA VAL A 72 -2.61 -3.01 5.82
C VAL A 72 -1.22 -2.39 5.91
N ILE A 73 -0.38 -2.96 6.76
CA ILE A 73 1.02 -2.57 6.88
C ILE A 73 1.83 -3.83 6.64
N ILE A 74 2.61 -3.83 5.56
CA ILE A 74 3.41 -4.99 5.22
C ILE A 74 4.87 -4.69 5.46
N ARG A 75 5.65 -5.75 5.65
CA ARG A 75 7.09 -5.63 5.68
C ARG A 75 7.59 -5.73 4.25
N ALA A 76 7.77 -4.60 3.62
CA ALA A 76 8.17 -4.56 2.21
C ALA A 76 9.64 -4.87 2.08
N THR A 77 9.98 -5.75 1.15
CA THR A 77 11.37 -6.14 0.91
C THR A 77 11.93 -5.53 -0.35
N GLY A 78 11.08 -4.90 -1.16
CA GLY A 78 11.55 -4.25 -2.39
C GLY A 78 10.37 -3.85 -3.25
N GLU A 79 10.66 -3.03 -4.26
CA GLU A 79 9.61 -2.56 -5.15
C GLU A 79 8.92 -3.69 -5.92
N PRO A 80 9.64 -4.72 -6.39
CA PRO A 80 8.95 -5.79 -7.11
C PRO A 80 7.83 -6.44 -6.32
N GLN A 81 8.04 -6.61 -5.00
CA GLN A 81 7.01 -7.17 -4.14
C GLN A 81 5.78 -6.26 -4.11
N ILE A 82 6.00 -4.97 -3.95
CA ILE A 82 4.92 -3.99 -3.86
C ILE A 82 4.15 -3.94 -5.17
N MET A 83 4.86 -3.92 -6.28
CA MET A 83 4.22 -3.86 -7.59
C MET A 83 3.41 -5.11 -7.87
N ALA A 84 3.93 -6.27 -7.52
CA ALA A 84 3.21 -7.52 -7.74
C ALA A 84 1.94 -7.55 -6.89
N LEU A 85 2.02 -7.07 -5.66
CA LEU A 85 0.87 -7.00 -4.78
C LEU A 85 -0.20 -6.07 -5.35
N PHE A 86 0.20 -4.88 -5.77
CA PHE A 86 -0.74 -3.93 -6.36
C PHE A 86 -1.41 -4.50 -7.60
N HIS A 87 -0.62 -5.16 -8.43
CA HIS A 87 -1.14 -5.72 -9.67
C HIS A 87 -2.18 -6.78 -9.37
N GLU A 88 -1.90 -7.66 -8.43
CA GLU A 88 -2.84 -8.72 -8.10
C GLU A 88 -4.11 -8.17 -7.48
N LEU A 89 -3.99 -7.17 -6.61
CA LEU A 89 -5.16 -6.55 -6.01
C LEU A 89 -6.07 -5.98 -7.09
N LYS A 90 -5.50 -5.28 -8.06
CA LYS A 90 -6.29 -4.68 -9.12
C LYS A 90 -6.88 -5.73 -10.06
N ALA A 91 -6.19 -6.84 -10.22
CA ALA A 91 -6.65 -7.90 -11.12
C ALA A 91 -7.90 -8.59 -10.59
N THR A 92 -8.23 -8.44 -9.31
CA THR A 92 -9.43 -9.06 -8.76
C THR A 92 -10.71 -8.48 -9.34
N GLY A 93 -10.66 -7.27 -9.87
CA GLY A 93 -11.85 -6.57 -10.34
C GLY A 93 -12.67 -5.97 -9.23
N ARG A 94 -12.29 -6.17 -7.97
CA ARG A 94 -13.03 -5.65 -6.83
C ARG A 94 -12.39 -4.42 -6.22
N VAL A 95 -11.15 -4.14 -6.58
CA VAL A 95 -10.41 -3.03 -6.00
C VAL A 95 -10.56 -1.82 -6.92
N LYS A 96 -11.01 -0.71 -6.34
CA LYS A 96 -11.18 0.53 -7.07
C LYS A 96 -9.91 1.36 -7.09
N MET A 97 -9.15 1.31 -6.00
CA MET A 97 -7.97 2.16 -5.87
C MET A 97 -7.04 1.57 -4.83
N VAL A 98 -5.76 1.71 -5.06
CA VAL A 98 -4.73 1.34 -4.09
C VAL A 98 -3.85 2.58 -3.90
N ILE A 99 -3.67 2.94 -2.66
CA ILE A 99 -2.88 4.14 -2.33
C ILE A 99 -1.69 3.75 -1.48
#